data_7bfdb7c864e041169431fa1a5b5c2730
#
_entry.id   7bfdb7c864e041169431fa1a5b5c2730
#
_cell.length_a   1.000
_cell.length_b   1.000
_cell.length_c   1.000
_cell.angle_alpha   90.00
_cell.angle_beta   90.00
_cell.angle_gamma   90.00
#
_symmetry.space_group_name_H-M   'P 1'
#
loop_
_entity.id
_entity.type
_entity.pdbx_description
1 polymer ?
#
loop_
_entity_poly.entity_id
_entity_poly.type
_entity_poly.pdbx_seq_one_letter_code
_entity_poly.pdbx_strand_id
1 'polypeptide(L)'
;MAEQQTTAKVNVAKAKPASTASNNTVLESGVKAAIIAIGQGGYGFGSRLVKRPFGDPSRFIALNYKSDLRAAELVPEENRISINENSFGAGKNRNKSKSDITQRAGEILPILAEKLGTEYDVIFVTYSLDGGTGSAAGVIIQALLGSDAFPKKRGRAVPIIGVPIIPSHDVGLDAKINEEAALRDISPLVINRNITSIVVDLNSHSEIADPIKRYAKVDEQAADLIYRFFCLNYLGTSNLDFEDRYVIESTPRLHCLVTFDPESGKWESPFLLPKGMLVNRVAAEIPEGTDTIRDKIISALGCTVSEKAFCGYYPQSSVADGAYPILDFAGFNFPEAVLAKVQGEISELMQKAEAQKKADAEKVARSFDMLQENQDYVEEQNSVKSVGGLEDILNCMG
;
A
#
# COMPACT_ATOMS: atom_id res chain seq x y z
N MET A 1 -27.67 -52.57 35.73
CA MET A 1 -26.32 -52.26 35.19
C MET A 1 -26.32 -50.77 34.80
N ALA A 2 -25.66 -49.95 35.60
CA ALA A 2 -25.57 -48.51 35.38
C ALA A 2 -24.24 -48.21 34.72
N GLU A 3 -24.27 -47.61 33.53
CA GLU A 3 -23.09 -47.10 32.83
C GLU A 3 -22.64 -45.79 33.48
N GLN A 4 -21.42 -45.82 34.00
CA GLN A 4 -20.73 -44.63 34.47
C GLN A 4 -20.12 -43.88 33.29
N GLN A 5 -20.64 -42.72 32.95
CA GLN A 5 -19.98 -41.78 32.05
C GLN A 5 -18.86 -41.03 32.80
N THR A 6 -17.63 -41.31 32.41
CA THR A 6 -16.44 -40.63 32.93
C THR A 6 -16.20 -39.37 32.07
N THR A 7 -16.59 -38.21 32.59
CA THR A 7 -16.23 -36.87 32.01
C THR A 7 -14.81 -36.54 32.36
N ALA A 8 -13.90 -36.63 31.39
CA ALA A 8 -12.54 -36.10 31.52
C ALA A 8 -12.58 -34.56 31.51
N LYS A 9 -12.27 -33.94 32.64
CA LYS A 9 -12.03 -32.51 32.77
C LYS A 9 -10.65 -32.18 32.20
N VAL A 10 -10.62 -31.54 31.06
CA VAL A 10 -9.40 -30.92 30.52
C VAL A 10 -9.08 -29.70 31.38
N ASN A 11 -8.02 -29.78 32.16
CA ASN A 11 -7.47 -28.62 32.89
C ASN A 11 -6.75 -27.71 31.88
N VAL A 12 -7.43 -26.64 31.47
CA VAL A 12 -6.79 -25.53 30.77
C VAL A 12 -6.03 -24.72 31.82
N ALA A 13 -4.72 -24.79 31.81
CA ALA A 13 -3.87 -23.94 32.63
C ALA A 13 -4.12 -22.47 32.28
N LYS A 14 -4.65 -21.71 33.24
CA LYS A 14 -4.81 -20.26 33.12
C LYS A 14 -3.43 -19.61 33.03
N ALA A 15 -3.05 -19.12 31.87
CA ALA A 15 -1.90 -18.24 31.72
C ALA A 15 -2.14 -16.95 32.52
N LYS A 16 -1.19 -16.58 33.36
CA LYS A 16 -1.18 -15.31 34.09
C LYS A 16 -1.14 -14.16 33.09
N PRO A 17 -1.85 -13.02 33.34
CA PRO A 17 -1.70 -11.83 32.50
C PRO A 17 -0.23 -11.36 32.59
N ALA A 18 0.41 -11.25 31.43
CA ALA A 18 1.78 -10.76 31.31
C ALA A 18 1.85 -9.31 31.78
N SER A 19 2.73 -9.05 32.73
CA SER A 19 3.10 -7.69 33.15
C SER A 19 3.70 -6.94 31.96
N THR A 20 3.23 -5.72 31.70
CA THR A 20 3.74 -4.80 30.69
C THR A 20 5.16 -4.32 31.02
N ALA A 21 6.14 -5.20 30.84
CA ALA A 21 7.54 -4.84 30.68
C ALA A 21 7.94 -5.41 29.32
N SER A 22 7.89 -4.55 28.27
CA SER A 22 8.41 -4.88 26.95
C SER A 22 9.94 -5.01 27.04
N ASN A 23 10.42 -6.17 27.39
CA ASN A 23 11.74 -6.58 26.97
C ASN A 23 11.62 -6.89 25.49
N ASN A 24 11.82 -5.85 24.66
CA ASN A 24 12.09 -6.01 23.23
C ASN A 24 13.41 -6.80 23.13
N THR A 25 13.32 -8.10 23.17
CA THR A 25 14.37 -8.96 22.64
C THR A 25 14.36 -8.70 21.15
N VAL A 26 15.22 -7.80 20.67
CA VAL A 26 15.47 -7.55 19.26
C VAL A 26 15.91 -8.90 18.71
N LEU A 27 15.05 -9.53 17.91
CA LEU A 27 15.42 -10.69 17.12
C LEU A 27 16.48 -10.22 16.14
N GLU A 28 17.75 -10.51 16.44
CA GLU A 28 18.83 -10.28 15.47
C GLU A 28 18.60 -11.24 14.30
N SER A 29 17.83 -10.76 13.31
CA SER A 29 17.64 -11.51 12.09
C SER A 29 18.93 -11.48 11.30
N GLY A 30 19.46 -12.64 10.92
CA GLY A 30 20.55 -12.71 9.95
C GLY A 30 20.14 -12.28 8.53
N VAL A 31 18.91 -11.82 8.34
CA VAL A 31 18.35 -11.38 7.06
C VAL A 31 18.88 -9.99 6.71
N LYS A 32 19.43 -9.87 5.51
CA LYS A 32 19.85 -8.61 4.93
C LYS A 32 18.83 -8.17 3.89
N ALA A 33 18.03 -7.16 4.22
CA ALA A 33 17.06 -6.58 3.31
C ALA A 33 17.58 -5.28 2.69
N ALA A 34 17.37 -5.10 1.38
CA ALA A 34 17.48 -3.80 0.73
C ALA A 34 16.08 -3.23 0.46
N ILE A 35 15.94 -1.92 0.55
CA ILE A 35 14.67 -1.23 0.34
C ILE A 35 14.85 -0.17 -0.75
N ILE A 36 14.04 -0.26 -1.80
CA ILE A 36 13.98 0.73 -2.88
C ILE A 36 12.63 1.42 -2.78
N ALA A 37 12.64 2.69 -2.37
CA ALA A 37 11.43 3.49 -2.25
C ALA A 37 11.24 4.39 -3.47
N ILE A 38 10.07 4.35 -4.08
CA ILE A 38 9.78 5.09 -5.31
C ILE A 38 8.62 6.05 -5.10
N GLY A 39 8.90 7.34 -5.28
CA GLY A 39 7.97 8.41 -5.00
C GLY A 39 7.75 8.63 -3.48
N GLN A 40 6.97 9.65 -3.14
CA GLN A 40 6.78 10.07 -1.74
C GLN A 40 6.06 9.01 -0.89
N GLY A 41 5.00 8.37 -1.42
CA GLY A 41 4.29 7.31 -0.70
C GLY A 41 5.17 6.08 -0.45
N GLY A 42 5.96 5.67 -1.47
CA GLY A 42 6.94 4.60 -1.32
C GLY A 42 8.00 4.90 -0.27
N TYR A 43 8.51 6.14 -0.24
CA TYR A 43 9.44 6.58 0.80
C TYR A 43 8.81 6.54 2.20
N GLY A 44 7.56 6.98 2.34
CA GLY A 44 6.86 6.94 3.62
C GLY A 44 6.79 5.53 4.21
N PHE A 45 6.40 4.55 3.40
CA PHE A 45 6.34 3.15 3.81
C PHE A 45 7.74 2.53 3.98
N GLY A 46 8.65 2.73 3.03
CA GLY A 46 10.03 2.26 3.10
C GLY A 46 10.77 2.74 4.35
N SER A 47 10.45 3.96 4.80
CA SER A 47 10.98 4.53 6.05
C SER A 47 10.53 3.78 7.31
N ARG A 48 9.39 3.12 7.28
CA ARG A 48 8.93 2.25 8.37
C ARG A 48 9.61 0.89 8.31
N LEU A 49 9.78 0.34 7.11
CA LEU A 49 10.50 -0.92 6.93
C LEU A 49 11.96 -0.81 7.37
N VAL A 50 12.68 0.24 6.97
CA VAL A 50 14.10 0.40 7.32
C VAL A 50 14.35 0.57 8.82
N LYS A 51 13.33 1.00 9.57
CA LYS A 51 13.39 1.10 11.03
C LYS A 51 13.21 -0.24 11.75
N ARG A 52 12.82 -1.30 11.05
CA ARG A 52 12.75 -2.65 11.62
C ARG A 52 14.15 -3.24 11.77
N PRO A 53 14.38 -4.22 12.67
CA PRO A 53 15.71 -4.75 12.95
C PRO A 53 16.48 -5.34 11.76
N PHE A 54 15.80 -5.75 10.69
CA PHE A 54 16.45 -6.21 9.44
C PHE A 54 16.83 -5.05 8.49
N GLY A 55 16.35 -3.85 8.79
CA GLY A 55 16.63 -2.66 8.00
C GLY A 55 18.01 -2.09 8.30
N ASP A 56 18.65 -1.57 7.26
CA ASP A 56 19.90 -0.84 7.35
C ASP A 56 19.77 0.43 6.51
N PRO A 57 19.89 1.62 7.10
CA PRO A 57 19.81 2.87 6.35
C PRO A 57 20.80 2.95 5.18
N SER A 58 21.99 2.34 5.29
CA SER A 58 22.97 2.28 4.19
C SER A 58 22.46 1.51 2.96
N ARG A 59 21.40 0.72 3.12
CA ARG A 59 20.75 -0.11 2.09
C ARG A 59 19.39 0.41 1.68
N PHE A 60 19.07 1.63 2.11
CA PHE A 60 17.86 2.33 1.73
C PHE A 60 18.14 3.21 0.52
N ILE A 61 17.44 2.97 -0.57
CA ILE A 61 17.57 3.68 -1.85
C ILE A 61 16.26 4.41 -2.13
N ALA A 62 16.32 5.67 -2.54
CA ALA A 62 15.15 6.43 -2.97
C ALA A 62 15.25 6.84 -4.43
N LEU A 63 14.19 6.57 -5.20
CA LEU A 63 13.98 7.06 -6.56
C LEU A 63 12.84 8.07 -6.56
N ASN A 64 13.14 9.31 -6.93
CA ASN A 64 12.14 10.37 -7.08
C ASN A 64 12.71 11.51 -7.94
N TYR A 65 11.96 12.57 -8.10
CA TYR A 65 12.48 13.81 -8.67
C TYR A 65 13.40 14.53 -7.68
N LYS A 66 14.35 15.28 -8.19
CA LYS A 66 15.40 15.93 -7.39
C LYS A 66 14.87 16.78 -6.22
N SER A 67 13.79 17.52 -6.44
CA SER A 67 13.17 18.35 -5.38
C SER A 67 12.63 17.49 -4.23
N ASP A 68 12.00 16.36 -4.57
CA ASP A 68 11.34 15.49 -3.59
C ASP A 68 12.37 14.65 -2.81
N LEU A 69 13.51 14.36 -3.42
CA LEU A 69 14.61 13.62 -2.76
C LEU A 69 15.23 14.38 -1.58
N ARG A 70 15.07 15.70 -1.53
CA ARG A 70 15.55 16.52 -0.39
C ARG A 70 14.85 16.15 0.93
N ALA A 71 13.59 15.70 0.86
CA ALA A 71 12.82 15.27 2.02
C ALA A 71 13.11 13.82 2.45
N ALA A 72 13.97 13.09 1.72
CA ALA A 72 14.31 11.69 2.02
C ALA A 72 15.45 11.59 3.04
N GLU A 73 15.27 12.13 4.24
CA GLU A 73 16.30 12.29 5.27
C GLU A 73 16.93 10.96 5.74
N LEU A 74 16.15 9.87 5.77
CA LEU A 74 16.64 8.54 6.17
C LEU A 74 17.45 7.83 5.08
N VAL A 75 17.48 8.37 3.86
CA VAL A 75 18.25 7.80 2.75
C VAL A 75 19.59 8.51 2.65
N PRO A 76 20.73 7.79 2.66
CA PRO A 76 22.03 8.37 2.38
C PRO A 76 22.02 9.15 1.06
N GLU A 77 22.76 10.25 0.99
CA GLU A 77 22.73 11.14 -0.18
C GLU A 77 23.14 10.40 -1.46
N GLU A 78 24.15 9.54 -1.37
CA GLU A 78 24.63 8.69 -2.45
C GLU A 78 23.60 7.65 -2.93
N ASN A 79 22.55 7.38 -2.13
CA ASN A 79 21.47 6.45 -2.45
C ASN A 79 20.21 7.16 -2.96
N ARG A 80 20.24 8.48 -3.12
CA ARG A 80 19.15 9.28 -3.68
C ARG A 80 19.31 9.39 -5.18
N ILE A 81 18.50 8.66 -5.93
CA ILE A 81 18.56 8.58 -7.39
C ILE A 81 17.45 9.43 -7.99
N SER A 82 17.83 10.46 -8.75
CA SER A 82 16.86 11.31 -9.44
C SER A 82 16.34 10.64 -10.70
N ILE A 83 15.03 10.63 -10.88
CA ILE A 83 14.38 10.16 -12.12
C ILE A 83 14.56 11.18 -13.24
N ASN A 84 14.55 12.48 -12.91
CA ASN A 84 14.80 13.56 -13.87
C ASN A 84 15.41 14.76 -13.14
N GLU A 85 16.66 15.10 -13.48
CA GLU A 85 17.43 16.18 -12.86
C GLU A 85 16.86 17.58 -13.14
N ASN A 86 16.18 17.74 -14.28
CA ASN A 86 15.68 18.99 -14.77
C ASN A 86 14.23 19.27 -14.40
N SER A 87 13.59 18.43 -13.59
CA SER A 87 12.18 18.53 -13.25
C SER A 87 11.95 18.64 -11.74
N PHE A 88 11.01 19.51 -11.37
CA PHE A 88 10.59 19.74 -9.98
C PHE A 88 9.60 18.70 -9.43
N GLY A 89 9.27 17.65 -10.19
CA GLY A 89 8.35 16.60 -9.75
C GLY A 89 7.40 16.13 -10.85
N ALA A 90 6.64 15.08 -10.58
CA ALA A 90 5.62 14.58 -11.49
C ALA A 90 4.32 15.40 -11.44
N GLY A 91 4.04 16.11 -10.33
CA GLY A 91 2.79 16.86 -10.16
C GLY A 91 1.53 16.01 -10.27
N LYS A 92 1.56 14.78 -9.75
CA LYS A 92 0.55 13.70 -9.94
C LYS A 92 0.36 13.26 -11.41
N ASN A 93 1.19 13.73 -12.34
CA ASN A 93 1.14 13.34 -13.75
C ASN A 93 1.91 12.02 -13.95
N ARG A 94 1.17 10.92 -13.99
CA ARG A 94 1.68 9.58 -14.19
C ARG A 94 2.39 9.40 -15.54
N ASN A 95 1.84 9.97 -16.63
CA ASN A 95 2.41 9.84 -17.97
C ASN A 95 3.78 10.51 -18.08
N LYS A 96 3.95 11.67 -17.42
CA LYS A 96 5.25 12.34 -17.31
C LYS A 96 6.28 11.42 -16.64
N SER A 97 5.93 10.84 -15.49
CA SER A 97 6.83 9.94 -14.77
C SER A 97 7.13 8.67 -15.57
N LYS A 98 6.14 8.11 -16.27
CA LYS A 98 6.32 6.95 -17.15
C LYS A 98 7.32 7.25 -18.27
N SER A 99 7.22 8.41 -18.89
CA SER A 99 8.17 8.86 -19.93
C SER A 99 9.58 9.05 -19.35
N ASP A 100 9.70 9.80 -18.25
CA ASP A 100 10.98 10.12 -17.63
C ASP A 100 11.74 8.85 -17.20
N ILE A 101 11.07 7.92 -16.51
CA ILE A 101 11.70 6.67 -16.07
C ILE A 101 12.07 5.75 -17.24
N THR A 102 11.23 5.67 -18.27
CA THR A 102 11.52 4.84 -19.45
C THR A 102 12.75 5.33 -20.19
N GLN A 103 12.93 6.63 -20.32
CA GLN A 103 14.11 7.23 -20.96
C GLN A 103 15.39 6.98 -20.16
N ARG A 104 15.30 6.95 -18.83
CA ARG A 104 16.45 6.80 -17.94
C ARG A 104 16.67 5.41 -17.39
N ALA A 105 15.82 4.45 -17.71
CA ALA A 105 15.92 3.08 -17.21
C ALA A 105 17.31 2.45 -17.48
N GLY A 106 17.86 2.69 -18.68
CA GLY A 106 19.20 2.21 -19.04
C GLY A 106 20.36 2.79 -18.21
N GLU A 107 20.16 3.96 -17.60
CA GLU A 107 21.14 4.58 -16.68
C GLU A 107 20.90 4.15 -15.24
N ILE A 108 19.62 4.09 -14.82
CA ILE A 108 19.22 3.81 -13.43
C ILE A 108 19.46 2.35 -13.06
N LEU A 109 19.17 1.40 -13.96
CA LEU A 109 19.34 -0.02 -13.66
C LEU A 109 20.79 -0.43 -13.31
N PRO A 110 21.83 -0.01 -14.03
CA PRO A 110 23.22 -0.26 -13.64
C PRO A 110 23.57 0.32 -12.26
N ILE A 111 23.10 1.54 -11.95
CA ILE A 111 23.29 2.16 -10.64
C ILE A 111 22.63 1.33 -9.53
N LEU A 112 21.39 0.87 -9.76
CA LEU A 112 20.72 -0.01 -8.82
C LEU A 112 21.44 -1.34 -8.66
N ALA A 113 21.91 -1.95 -9.74
CA ALA A 113 22.66 -3.21 -9.70
C ALA A 113 23.97 -3.07 -8.92
N GLU A 114 24.71 -1.98 -9.09
CA GLU A 114 25.93 -1.67 -8.34
C GLU A 114 25.64 -1.51 -6.85
N LYS A 115 24.61 -0.71 -6.49
CA LYS A 115 24.25 -0.45 -5.09
C LYS A 115 23.69 -1.67 -4.38
N LEU A 116 22.92 -2.47 -5.08
CA LEU A 116 22.32 -3.68 -4.54
C LEU A 116 23.35 -4.82 -4.39
N GLY A 117 24.31 -4.94 -5.31
CA GLY A 117 25.29 -6.01 -5.25
C GLY A 117 24.66 -7.41 -5.12
N THR A 118 25.37 -8.32 -4.43
CA THR A 118 24.91 -9.72 -4.19
C THR A 118 24.71 -10.04 -2.71
N GLU A 119 24.72 -9.04 -1.85
CA GLU A 119 24.78 -9.24 -0.39
C GLU A 119 23.41 -9.42 0.28
N TYR A 120 22.32 -9.14 -0.43
CA TYR A 120 20.97 -9.14 0.13
C TYR A 120 20.29 -10.51 0.05
N ASP A 121 19.45 -10.77 1.02
CA ASP A 121 18.58 -11.95 1.06
C ASP A 121 17.22 -11.66 0.41
N VAL A 122 16.76 -10.40 0.48
CA VAL A 122 15.51 -9.91 -0.11
C VAL A 122 15.62 -8.44 -0.50
N ILE A 123 14.91 -8.03 -1.56
CA ILE A 123 14.81 -6.64 -2.01
C ILE A 123 13.33 -6.24 -2.02
N PHE A 124 12.98 -5.21 -1.24
CA PHE A 124 11.64 -4.63 -1.25
C PHE A 124 11.59 -3.40 -2.15
N VAL A 125 10.57 -3.32 -3.01
CA VAL A 125 10.31 -2.16 -3.88
C VAL A 125 8.99 -1.54 -3.45
N THR A 126 9.04 -0.41 -2.72
CA THR A 126 7.87 0.23 -2.13
C THR A 126 7.40 1.42 -2.96
N TYR A 127 6.10 1.51 -3.26
CA TYR A 127 5.51 2.60 -4.04
C TYR A 127 4.01 2.70 -3.86
N SER A 128 3.46 3.92 -3.96
CA SER A 128 2.02 4.16 -3.90
C SER A 128 1.39 4.20 -5.29
N LEU A 129 0.16 3.71 -5.42
CA LEU A 129 -0.54 3.61 -6.71
C LEU A 129 -1.26 4.91 -7.11
N ASP A 130 -1.41 5.89 -6.19
CA ASP A 130 -2.13 7.16 -6.42
C ASP A 130 -1.25 8.32 -6.86
N GLY A 131 0.07 8.23 -6.62
CA GLY A 131 1.03 9.28 -6.94
C GLY A 131 1.44 9.27 -8.41
N GLY A 132 1.91 10.42 -8.92
CA GLY A 132 2.45 10.48 -10.29
C GLY A 132 3.72 9.63 -10.47
N THR A 133 4.62 9.64 -9.48
CA THR A 133 5.90 8.92 -9.55
C THR A 133 5.74 7.44 -9.23
N GLY A 134 5.18 7.12 -8.05
CA GLY A 134 5.06 5.73 -7.57
C GLY A 134 4.25 4.86 -8.51
N SER A 135 3.10 5.35 -8.97
CA SER A 135 2.17 4.59 -9.82
C SER A 135 2.73 4.21 -11.20
N ALA A 136 3.73 4.93 -11.69
CA ALA A 136 4.39 4.64 -12.96
C ALA A 136 5.78 4.04 -12.78
N ALA A 137 6.71 4.79 -12.16
CA ALA A 137 8.09 4.36 -12.00
C ALA A 137 8.21 3.13 -11.09
N GLY A 138 7.35 3.01 -10.06
CA GLY A 138 7.33 1.86 -9.17
C GLY A 138 7.05 0.56 -9.91
N VAL A 139 6.00 0.54 -10.72
CA VAL A 139 5.61 -0.62 -11.52
C VAL A 139 6.71 -1.00 -12.52
N ILE A 140 7.29 0.00 -13.22
CA ILE A 140 8.34 -0.23 -14.22
C ILE A 140 9.62 -0.78 -13.55
N ILE A 141 10.08 -0.15 -12.48
CA ILE A 141 11.30 -0.59 -11.78
C ILE A 141 11.12 -1.98 -11.20
N GLN A 142 10.00 -2.30 -10.56
CA GLN A 142 9.74 -3.65 -10.07
C GLN A 142 9.80 -4.69 -11.20
N ALA A 143 9.18 -4.40 -12.35
CA ALA A 143 9.18 -5.31 -13.49
C ALA A 143 10.59 -5.52 -14.07
N LEU A 144 11.41 -4.47 -14.11
CA LEU A 144 12.78 -4.52 -14.62
C LEU A 144 13.72 -5.26 -13.66
N LEU A 145 13.57 -5.06 -12.36
CA LEU A 145 14.34 -5.77 -11.34
C LEU A 145 14.03 -7.27 -11.31
N GLY A 146 12.77 -7.65 -11.56
CA GLY A 146 12.34 -9.05 -11.67
C GLY A 146 12.81 -9.75 -12.95
N SER A 147 13.57 -9.06 -13.84
CA SER A 147 14.15 -9.69 -15.03
C SER A 147 15.42 -10.46 -14.70
N ASP A 148 15.82 -11.40 -15.60
CA ASP A 148 17.02 -12.25 -15.44
C ASP A 148 18.36 -11.49 -15.37
N ALA A 149 18.33 -10.16 -15.55
CA ALA A 149 19.51 -9.31 -15.57
C ALA A 149 20.05 -8.95 -14.17
N PHE A 150 19.33 -9.29 -13.08
CA PHE A 150 19.71 -8.89 -11.73
C PHE A 150 20.61 -9.90 -11.01
N PRO A 151 21.40 -9.42 -10.00
CA PRO A 151 22.40 -10.24 -9.32
C PRO A 151 21.80 -11.49 -8.65
N LYS A 152 22.55 -12.58 -8.68
CA LYS A 152 22.22 -13.84 -8.02
C LYS A 152 23.03 -14.01 -6.76
N LYS A 153 22.42 -14.39 -5.65
CA LYS A 153 23.10 -14.80 -4.42
C LYS A 153 23.18 -16.31 -4.38
N ARG A 154 24.38 -16.86 -4.19
CA ARG A 154 24.61 -18.32 -4.17
C ARG A 154 24.03 -19.05 -5.39
N GLY A 155 24.10 -18.43 -6.57
CA GLY A 155 23.56 -18.99 -7.82
C GLY A 155 22.06 -18.87 -8.02
N ARG A 156 21.33 -18.24 -7.09
CA ARG A 156 19.87 -18.00 -7.16
C ARG A 156 19.57 -16.53 -7.31
N ALA A 157 18.44 -16.22 -7.93
CA ALA A 157 17.90 -14.89 -7.95
C ALA A 157 17.53 -14.47 -6.51
N VAL A 158 17.87 -13.23 -6.14
CA VAL A 158 17.39 -12.65 -4.88
C VAL A 158 15.89 -12.36 -5.02
N PRO A 159 15.03 -12.76 -4.06
CA PRO A 159 13.61 -12.41 -4.09
C PRO A 159 13.42 -10.90 -4.16
N ILE A 160 12.68 -10.44 -5.16
CA ILE A 160 12.31 -9.04 -5.34
C ILE A 160 10.82 -8.92 -5.11
N ILE A 161 10.45 -8.23 -4.04
CA ILE A 161 9.09 -8.13 -3.56
C ILE A 161 8.60 -6.70 -3.72
N GLY A 162 7.64 -6.52 -4.62
CA GLY A 162 6.92 -5.26 -4.73
C GLY A 162 6.02 -5.05 -3.51
N VAL A 163 5.98 -3.81 -3.03
CA VAL A 163 5.04 -3.40 -1.99
C VAL A 163 4.23 -2.21 -2.52
N PRO A 164 3.32 -2.46 -3.48
CA PRO A 164 2.39 -1.44 -3.94
C PRO A 164 1.39 -1.10 -2.85
N ILE A 165 1.07 0.19 -2.71
CA ILE A 165 0.16 0.71 -1.69
C ILE A 165 -1.10 1.20 -2.39
N ILE A 166 -2.24 0.54 -2.12
CA ILE A 166 -3.57 0.98 -2.54
C ILE A 166 -3.98 2.17 -1.68
N PRO A 167 -4.32 3.33 -2.28
CA PRO A 167 -4.71 4.51 -1.53
C PRO A 167 -6.07 4.35 -0.88
N SER A 168 -6.36 5.26 0.05
CA SER A 168 -7.69 5.34 0.66
C SER A 168 -8.77 5.72 -0.35
N HIS A 169 -10.02 5.41 0.02
CA HIS A 169 -11.22 5.85 -0.73
C HIS A 169 -11.38 7.37 -0.77
N ASP A 170 -10.80 8.07 0.22
CA ASP A 170 -10.96 9.53 0.41
C ASP A 170 -10.09 10.38 -0.51
N VAL A 171 -9.29 9.77 -1.39
CA VAL A 171 -8.41 10.50 -2.31
C VAL A 171 -9.19 11.09 -3.49
N GLY A 172 -8.65 12.16 -4.06
CA GLY A 172 -9.28 12.87 -5.18
C GLY A 172 -9.22 12.12 -6.52
N LEU A 173 -9.94 12.64 -7.51
CA LEU A 173 -10.11 12.03 -8.84
C LEU A 173 -8.79 11.68 -9.52
N ASP A 174 -7.81 12.59 -9.55
CA ASP A 174 -6.52 12.35 -10.21
C ASP A 174 -5.76 11.17 -9.58
N ALA A 175 -5.86 11.02 -8.26
CA ALA A 175 -5.26 9.91 -7.53
C ALA A 175 -5.92 8.58 -7.90
N LYS A 176 -7.27 8.56 -8.03
CA LYS A 176 -8.02 7.36 -8.47
C LYS A 176 -7.74 6.98 -9.92
N ILE A 177 -7.58 7.95 -10.80
CA ILE A 177 -7.16 7.71 -12.20
C ILE A 177 -5.76 7.10 -12.25
N ASN A 178 -4.83 7.59 -11.43
CA ASN A 178 -3.49 7.03 -11.33
C ASN A 178 -3.50 5.60 -10.77
N GLU A 179 -4.33 5.34 -9.75
CA GLU A 179 -4.52 4.02 -9.15
C GLU A 179 -5.06 3.01 -10.18
N GLU A 180 -6.12 3.37 -10.91
CA GLU A 180 -6.70 2.53 -11.97
C GLU A 180 -5.68 2.20 -13.04
N ALA A 181 -4.95 3.19 -13.53
CA ALA A 181 -3.93 3.00 -14.54
C ALA A 181 -2.74 2.16 -14.04
N ALA A 182 -2.35 2.29 -12.77
CA ALA A 182 -1.30 1.47 -12.16
C ALA A 182 -1.74 0.02 -11.99
N LEU A 183 -2.98 -0.23 -11.56
CA LEU A 183 -3.57 -1.57 -11.45
C LEU A 183 -3.66 -2.26 -12.82
N ARG A 184 -4.00 -1.54 -13.88
CA ARG A 184 -3.99 -2.06 -15.26
C ARG A 184 -2.60 -2.43 -15.75
N ASP A 185 -1.57 -1.69 -15.34
CA ASP A 185 -0.19 -1.99 -15.73
C ASP A 185 0.41 -3.16 -14.91
N ILE A 186 0.14 -3.23 -13.59
CA ILE A 186 0.76 -4.23 -12.72
C ILE A 186 0.09 -5.61 -12.81
N SER A 187 -1.24 -5.66 -13.01
CA SER A 187 -2.00 -6.91 -13.04
C SER A 187 -1.48 -7.91 -14.08
N PRO A 188 -1.25 -7.51 -15.35
CA PRO A 188 -0.64 -8.39 -16.35
C PRO A 188 0.80 -8.82 -15.99
N LEU A 189 1.57 -7.95 -15.33
CA LEU A 189 2.94 -8.27 -14.92
C LEU A 189 2.96 -9.33 -13.82
N VAL A 190 2.04 -9.27 -12.87
CA VAL A 190 1.85 -10.30 -11.84
C VAL A 190 1.56 -11.66 -12.47
N ILE A 191 0.70 -11.69 -13.50
CA ILE A 191 0.29 -12.93 -14.16
C ILE A 191 1.37 -13.45 -15.11
N ASN A 192 1.86 -12.58 -16.02
CA ASN A 192 2.66 -12.99 -17.17
C ASN A 192 4.18 -12.97 -16.90
N ARG A 193 4.62 -12.16 -15.93
CA ARG A 193 6.04 -12.02 -15.55
C ARG A 193 6.36 -12.63 -14.20
N ASN A 194 5.36 -13.22 -13.54
CA ASN A 194 5.49 -13.85 -12.23
C ASN A 194 6.18 -12.94 -11.19
N ILE A 195 5.93 -11.64 -11.25
CA ILE A 195 6.45 -10.74 -10.22
C ILE A 195 5.75 -11.01 -8.89
N THR A 196 6.52 -10.95 -7.81
CA THR A 196 6.02 -11.14 -6.44
C THR A 196 5.67 -9.79 -5.82
N SER A 197 4.51 -9.69 -5.17
CA SER A 197 4.08 -8.46 -4.51
C SER A 197 3.27 -8.73 -3.25
N ILE A 198 3.46 -7.87 -2.25
CA ILE A 198 2.64 -7.78 -1.03
C ILE A 198 1.91 -6.43 -1.07
N VAL A 199 0.62 -6.44 -1.35
CA VAL A 199 -0.15 -5.21 -1.60
C VAL A 199 -0.72 -4.68 -0.31
N VAL A 200 -0.25 -3.51 0.14
CA VAL A 200 -0.80 -2.79 1.31
C VAL A 200 -2.12 -2.13 0.91
N ASP A 201 -3.17 -2.33 1.71
CA ASP A 201 -4.49 -1.71 1.50
C ASP A 201 -4.79 -0.70 2.62
N LEU A 202 -4.68 0.60 2.32
CA LEU A 202 -4.95 1.66 3.29
C LEU A 202 -6.42 1.74 3.74
N ASN A 203 -7.29 0.91 3.17
CA ASN A 203 -8.68 0.79 3.57
C ASN A 203 -8.96 -0.36 4.57
N SER A 204 -7.93 -1.14 4.91
CA SER A 204 -8.07 -2.33 5.77
C SER A 204 -8.59 -2.02 7.18
N HIS A 205 -8.34 -0.84 7.70
CA HIS A 205 -8.82 -0.35 9.01
C HIS A 205 -9.87 0.77 8.84
N SER A 206 -10.91 0.50 8.06
CA SER A 206 -11.98 1.48 7.73
C SER A 206 -12.77 1.96 8.97
N GLU A 207 -12.71 1.25 10.09
CA GLU A 207 -13.27 1.67 11.39
C GLU A 207 -12.57 2.91 11.98
N ILE A 208 -11.34 3.21 11.56
CA ILE A 208 -10.62 4.41 11.97
C ILE A 208 -11.02 5.57 11.05
N ALA A 209 -11.85 6.46 11.56
CA ALA A 209 -12.40 7.58 10.78
C ALA A 209 -11.34 8.61 10.35
N ASP A 210 -10.31 8.85 11.18
CA ASP A 210 -9.21 9.77 10.86
C ASP A 210 -8.25 9.13 9.85
N PRO A 211 -8.13 9.65 8.60
CA PRO A 211 -7.29 9.06 7.57
C PRO A 211 -5.80 9.00 7.95
N ILE A 212 -5.30 10.01 8.65
CA ILE A 212 -3.87 10.08 9.04
C ILE A 212 -3.57 8.98 10.05
N LYS A 213 -4.44 8.79 11.04
CA LYS A 213 -4.28 7.72 12.05
C LYS A 213 -4.46 6.35 11.41
N ARG A 214 -5.40 6.21 10.48
CA ARG A 214 -5.62 4.96 9.72
C ARG A 214 -4.36 4.58 8.94
N TYR A 215 -3.79 5.51 8.15
CA TYR A 215 -2.58 5.25 7.39
C TYR A 215 -1.40 4.88 8.28
N ALA A 216 -1.20 5.62 9.37
CA ALA A 216 -0.14 5.29 10.31
C ALA A 216 -0.30 3.87 10.90
N LYS A 217 -1.52 3.48 11.27
CA LYS A 217 -1.82 2.15 11.81
C LYS A 217 -1.58 1.05 10.78
N VAL A 218 -2.11 1.21 9.55
CA VAL A 218 -1.95 0.24 8.46
C VAL A 218 -0.48 0.07 8.10
N ASP A 219 0.23 1.18 7.91
CA ASP A 219 1.64 1.14 7.51
C ASP A 219 2.53 0.50 8.59
N GLU A 220 2.30 0.80 9.89
CA GLU A 220 3.06 0.20 10.99
C GLU A 220 2.78 -1.31 11.08
N GLN A 221 1.52 -1.71 11.00
CA GLN A 221 1.13 -3.11 11.04
C GLN A 221 1.68 -3.87 9.83
N ALA A 222 1.60 -3.29 8.63
CA ALA A 222 2.13 -3.90 7.41
C ALA A 222 3.65 -4.07 7.48
N ALA A 223 4.37 -3.03 7.91
CA ALA A 223 5.83 -3.09 8.06
C ALA A 223 6.26 -4.12 9.11
N ASP A 224 5.50 -4.23 10.21
CA ASP A 224 5.76 -5.21 11.27
C ASP A 224 5.52 -6.65 10.79
N LEU A 225 4.43 -6.90 10.10
CA LEU A 225 4.11 -8.24 9.58
C LEU A 225 5.11 -8.68 8.50
N ILE A 226 5.52 -7.78 7.59
CA ILE A 226 6.56 -8.07 6.60
C ILE A 226 7.87 -8.42 7.31
N TYR A 227 8.30 -7.60 8.27
CA TYR A 227 9.50 -7.86 9.05
C TYR A 227 9.44 -9.22 9.73
N ARG A 228 8.37 -9.50 10.47
CA ARG A 228 8.21 -10.75 11.21
C ARG A 228 8.20 -11.96 10.29
N PHE A 229 7.47 -11.91 9.18
CA PHE A 229 7.40 -13.00 8.21
C PHE A 229 8.78 -13.37 7.68
N PHE A 230 9.56 -12.39 7.21
CA PHE A 230 10.90 -12.63 6.67
C PHE A 230 11.91 -13.00 7.75
N CYS A 231 11.80 -12.49 8.98
CA CYS A 231 12.69 -12.83 10.08
C CYS A 231 12.42 -14.22 10.64
N LEU A 232 11.15 -14.61 10.79
CA LEU A 232 10.77 -15.94 11.25
C LEU A 232 11.36 -17.03 10.37
N ASN A 233 11.43 -16.77 9.08
CA ASN A 233 12.01 -17.68 8.11
C ASN A 233 13.50 -17.98 8.36
N TYR A 234 14.22 -17.13 9.10
CA TYR A 234 15.67 -17.30 9.35
C TYR A 234 16.03 -17.76 10.77
N LEU A 235 15.08 -17.86 11.69
CA LEU A 235 15.34 -18.24 13.08
C LEU A 235 15.62 -19.74 13.31
N GLY A 236 15.61 -20.56 12.27
CA GLY A 236 16.11 -21.94 12.32
C GLY A 236 15.28 -22.93 13.14
N THR A 237 14.12 -22.53 13.67
CA THR A 237 13.28 -23.32 14.57
C THR A 237 12.12 -24.03 13.87
N SER A 238 11.95 -23.81 12.56
CA SER A 238 10.88 -24.42 11.76
C SER A 238 11.30 -25.79 11.21
N ASN A 239 10.32 -26.66 10.96
CA ASN A 239 10.50 -27.88 10.20
C ASN A 239 10.77 -27.61 8.70
N LEU A 240 10.84 -26.35 8.30
CA LEU A 240 11.13 -25.90 6.95
C LEU A 240 12.63 -25.68 6.81
N ASP A 241 13.23 -26.26 5.79
CA ASP A 241 14.61 -26.00 5.44
C ASP A 241 14.76 -24.68 4.64
N PHE A 242 15.98 -24.33 4.26
CA PHE A 242 16.25 -23.11 3.51
C PHE A 242 15.57 -23.14 2.13
N GLU A 243 15.45 -24.29 1.50
CA GLU A 243 14.80 -24.44 0.19
C GLU A 243 13.30 -24.17 0.29
N ASP A 244 12.65 -24.75 1.29
CA ASP A 244 11.21 -24.57 1.53
C ASP A 244 10.89 -23.08 1.75
N ARG A 245 11.70 -22.40 2.53
CA ARG A 245 11.55 -20.95 2.77
C ARG A 245 11.70 -20.12 1.52
N TYR A 246 12.78 -20.38 0.75
CA TYR A 246 13.01 -19.71 -0.51
C TYR A 246 11.82 -19.91 -1.47
N VAL A 247 11.28 -21.11 -1.51
CA VAL A 247 10.09 -21.43 -2.32
C VAL A 247 8.87 -20.63 -1.87
N ILE A 248 8.66 -20.43 -0.57
CA ILE A 248 7.56 -19.63 -0.05
C ILE A 248 7.77 -18.15 -0.41
N GLU A 249 8.91 -17.57 -0.07
CA GLU A 249 9.24 -16.16 -0.28
C GLU A 249 9.27 -15.76 -1.75
N SER A 250 9.73 -16.67 -2.62
CA SER A 250 9.80 -16.46 -4.08
C SER A 250 8.57 -16.92 -4.84
N THR A 251 7.50 -17.37 -4.15
CA THR A 251 6.26 -17.74 -4.81
C THR A 251 5.76 -16.56 -5.62
N PRO A 252 5.66 -16.68 -6.96
CA PRO A 252 5.27 -15.57 -7.80
C PRO A 252 3.82 -15.16 -7.55
N ARG A 253 3.48 -13.92 -7.93
CA ARG A 253 2.18 -13.26 -7.78
C ARG A 253 1.98 -12.62 -6.41
N LEU A 254 0.72 -12.45 -5.97
CA LEU A 254 0.43 -11.72 -4.75
C LEU A 254 0.58 -12.60 -3.51
N HIS A 255 1.03 -11.95 -2.44
CA HIS A 255 1.04 -12.48 -1.09
C HIS A 255 0.13 -11.64 -0.19
N CYS A 256 -0.50 -12.30 0.78
CA CYS A 256 -1.28 -11.66 1.82
C CYS A 256 -0.90 -12.26 3.18
N LEU A 257 -0.33 -11.43 4.04
CA LEU A 257 -0.02 -11.80 5.41
C LEU A 257 -1.21 -11.51 6.31
N VAL A 258 -1.65 -12.51 7.06
CA VAL A 258 -2.77 -12.43 8.00
C VAL A 258 -2.25 -12.73 9.38
N THR A 259 -2.55 -11.89 10.36
CA THR A 259 -2.32 -12.18 11.77
C THR A 259 -3.60 -12.67 12.44
N PHE A 260 -3.47 -13.52 13.44
CA PHE A 260 -4.58 -14.18 14.08
C PHE A 260 -4.40 -14.17 15.61
N ASP A 261 -5.47 -13.73 16.30
CA ASP A 261 -5.55 -13.79 17.76
C ASP A 261 -6.20 -15.12 18.20
N PRO A 262 -5.42 -16.05 18.79
CA PRO A 262 -5.93 -17.36 19.19
C PRO A 262 -6.95 -17.29 20.33
N GLU A 263 -6.94 -16.23 21.15
CA GLU A 263 -7.88 -16.08 22.27
C GLU A 263 -9.26 -15.62 21.80
N SER A 264 -9.31 -14.57 20.96
CA SER A 264 -10.57 -14.03 20.45
C SER A 264 -11.08 -14.72 19.19
N GLY A 265 -10.25 -15.47 18.50
CA GLY A 265 -10.55 -16.07 17.20
C GLY A 265 -10.63 -15.04 16.06
N LYS A 266 -10.21 -13.81 16.31
CA LYS A 266 -10.19 -12.73 15.31
C LYS A 266 -8.93 -12.79 14.47
N TRP A 267 -9.08 -12.43 13.21
CA TRP A 267 -7.96 -12.26 12.31
C TRP A 267 -8.04 -10.90 11.63
N GLU A 268 -6.89 -10.35 11.28
CA GLU A 268 -6.78 -9.07 10.59
C GLU A 268 -5.60 -9.08 9.61
N SER A 269 -5.67 -8.21 8.62
CA SER A 269 -4.60 -8.02 7.65
C SER A 269 -4.62 -6.59 7.13
N PRO A 270 -3.46 -5.92 7.06
CA PRO A 270 -3.30 -4.63 6.40
C PRO A 270 -3.11 -4.78 4.88
N PHE A 271 -3.23 -5.99 4.34
CA PHE A 271 -2.96 -6.30 2.94
C PHE A 271 -4.21 -6.65 2.17
N LEU A 272 -4.10 -6.59 0.85
CA LEU A 272 -5.14 -7.02 -0.07
C LEU A 272 -5.44 -8.51 0.13
N LEU A 273 -6.70 -8.82 0.46
CA LEU A 273 -7.14 -10.17 0.80
C LEU A 273 -7.48 -11.00 -0.44
N PRO A 274 -7.15 -12.31 -0.48
CA PRO A 274 -7.46 -13.23 -1.58
C PRO A 274 -8.91 -13.74 -1.56
N LYS A 275 -9.90 -12.87 -1.32
CA LYS A 275 -11.32 -13.27 -1.19
C LYS A 275 -11.85 -13.95 -2.45
N GLY A 276 -12.36 -15.18 -2.30
CA GLY A 276 -12.93 -15.96 -3.40
C GLY A 276 -11.92 -16.43 -4.45
N MET A 277 -10.61 -16.38 -4.17
CA MET A 277 -9.57 -16.63 -5.15
C MET A 277 -8.92 -18.00 -5.00
N LEU A 278 -8.25 -18.46 -6.08
CA LEU A 278 -7.32 -19.57 -6.02
C LEU A 278 -5.98 -19.06 -5.49
N VAL A 279 -5.51 -19.68 -4.42
CA VAL A 279 -4.23 -19.46 -3.76
C VAL A 279 -3.32 -20.66 -4.02
N ASN A 280 -2.10 -20.42 -4.49
CA ASN A 280 -1.19 -21.52 -4.81
C ASN A 280 -0.58 -22.14 -3.57
N ARG A 281 -0.29 -21.34 -2.53
CA ARG A 281 0.39 -21.78 -1.31
C ARG A 281 -0.16 -21.10 -0.08
N VAL A 282 -0.16 -21.81 1.04
CA VAL A 282 -0.40 -21.25 2.36
C VAL A 282 0.73 -21.70 3.27
N ALA A 283 1.49 -20.74 3.81
CA ALA A 283 2.45 -20.96 4.87
C ALA A 283 1.87 -20.39 6.18
N ALA A 284 2.01 -21.13 7.26
CA ALA A 284 1.41 -20.71 8.52
C ALA A 284 2.37 -20.93 9.69
N GLU A 285 2.47 -19.91 10.53
CA GLU A 285 3.00 -20.01 11.87
C GLU A 285 1.84 -20.35 12.80
N ILE A 286 1.63 -21.62 13.09
CA ILE A 286 0.51 -22.07 13.91
C ILE A 286 1.03 -22.85 15.11
N PRO A 287 0.53 -22.57 16.32
CA PRO A 287 0.80 -23.38 17.50
C PRO A 287 0.36 -24.83 17.28
N GLU A 288 1.08 -25.75 17.87
CA GLU A 288 0.76 -27.18 17.81
C GLU A 288 -0.71 -27.43 18.19
N GLY A 289 -1.44 -28.19 17.38
CA GLY A 289 -2.85 -28.54 17.63
C GLY A 289 -3.89 -27.50 17.10
N THR A 290 -3.49 -26.45 16.37
CA THR A 290 -4.41 -25.41 15.89
C THR A 290 -4.65 -25.41 14.38
N ASP A 291 -4.48 -26.52 13.69
CA ASP A 291 -4.74 -26.69 12.24
C ASP A 291 -6.13 -26.18 11.81
N THR A 292 -7.12 -26.27 12.73
CA THR A 292 -8.47 -25.77 12.51
C THR A 292 -8.57 -24.26 12.28
N ILE A 293 -7.56 -23.48 12.71
CA ILE A 293 -7.54 -22.02 12.56
C ILE A 293 -7.29 -21.62 11.12
N ARG A 294 -6.28 -22.23 10.49
CA ARG A 294 -6.00 -22.05 9.06
C ARG A 294 -7.25 -22.30 8.21
N ASP A 295 -7.91 -23.42 8.46
CA ASP A 295 -9.07 -23.84 7.69
C ASP A 295 -10.28 -22.91 7.92
N LYS A 296 -10.44 -22.37 9.12
CA LYS A 296 -11.43 -21.32 9.42
C LYS A 296 -11.16 -20.03 8.65
N ILE A 297 -9.90 -19.58 8.56
CA ILE A 297 -9.55 -18.37 7.83
C ILE A 297 -9.72 -18.60 6.32
N ILE A 298 -9.28 -19.74 5.78
CA ILE A 298 -9.51 -20.13 4.38
C ILE A 298 -11.02 -20.07 4.06
N SER A 299 -11.84 -20.68 4.92
CA SER A 299 -13.29 -20.66 4.76
C SER A 299 -13.88 -19.26 4.84
N ALA A 300 -13.43 -18.43 5.78
CA ALA A 300 -13.90 -17.04 5.93
C ALA A 300 -13.51 -16.14 4.74
N LEU A 301 -12.36 -16.38 4.13
CA LEU A 301 -11.92 -15.72 2.91
C LEU A 301 -12.62 -16.28 1.66
N GLY A 302 -13.21 -17.49 1.75
CA GLY A 302 -13.80 -18.19 0.60
C GLY A 302 -12.76 -18.55 -0.46
N CYS A 303 -11.47 -18.58 -0.11
CA CYS A 303 -10.41 -18.92 -1.05
C CYS A 303 -10.27 -20.43 -1.21
N THR A 304 -9.81 -20.86 -2.38
CA THR A 304 -9.47 -22.24 -2.70
C THR A 304 -7.95 -22.37 -2.72
N VAL A 305 -7.42 -23.35 -1.99
CA VAL A 305 -5.98 -23.67 -2.00
C VAL A 305 -5.73 -24.73 -3.05
N SER A 306 -4.71 -24.55 -3.90
CA SER A 306 -4.33 -25.51 -4.94
C SER A 306 -3.94 -26.84 -4.30
N GLU A 307 -4.26 -27.97 -4.97
CA GLU A 307 -3.81 -29.30 -4.56
C GLU A 307 -2.27 -29.44 -4.51
N LYS A 308 -1.55 -28.59 -5.28
CA LYS A 308 -0.09 -28.49 -5.26
C LYS A 308 0.42 -27.45 -4.27
N ALA A 309 -0.46 -26.89 -3.43
CA ALA A 309 -0.06 -25.89 -2.45
C ALA A 309 0.88 -26.51 -1.42
N PHE A 310 1.98 -25.79 -1.18
CA PHE A 310 2.88 -26.09 -0.09
C PHE A 310 2.30 -25.47 1.20
N CYS A 311 2.13 -26.27 2.25
CA CYS A 311 1.71 -25.79 3.56
C CYS A 311 2.88 -25.98 4.54
N GLY A 312 3.46 -24.88 5.00
CA GLY A 312 4.50 -24.88 6.02
C GLY A 312 3.94 -24.46 7.38
N TYR A 313 4.49 -25.01 8.43
CA TYR A 313 4.16 -24.65 9.80
C TYR A 313 5.41 -24.15 10.50
N TYR A 314 5.31 -23.00 11.15
CA TYR A 314 6.37 -22.44 11.98
C TYR A 314 6.01 -22.69 13.45
N PRO A 315 6.89 -23.26 14.27
CA PRO A 315 6.59 -23.47 15.68
C PRO A 315 6.44 -22.13 16.40
N GLN A 316 5.44 -22.02 17.27
CA GLN A 316 5.14 -20.80 18.05
C GLN A 316 6.33 -20.33 18.90
N SER A 317 7.27 -21.22 19.24
CA SER A 317 8.49 -20.88 19.97
C SER A 317 9.41 -19.90 19.22
N SER A 318 9.18 -19.68 17.91
CA SER A 318 9.90 -18.68 17.11
C SER A 318 9.27 -17.29 17.16
N VAL A 319 8.10 -17.15 17.79
CA VAL A 319 7.39 -15.89 17.95
C VAL A 319 7.82 -15.23 19.25
N ALA A 320 8.09 -13.94 19.22
CA ALA A 320 8.28 -13.17 20.45
C ALA A 320 7.04 -13.32 21.35
N ASP A 321 7.25 -13.44 22.67
CA ASP A 321 6.16 -13.58 23.64
C ASP A 321 5.09 -12.50 23.41
N GLY A 322 3.85 -12.94 23.20
CA GLY A 322 2.69 -12.06 22.97
C GLY A 322 2.46 -11.63 21.51
N ALA A 323 3.26 -12.10 20.54
CA ALA A 323 2.98 -11.87 19.15
C ALA A 323 1.97 -12.91 18.59
N TYR A 324 1.06 -12.44 17.73
CA TYR A 324 0.08 -13.31 17.09
C TYR A 324 0.71 -14.13 15.94
N PRO A 325 0.26 -15.37 15.72
CA PRO A 325 0.65 -16.17 14.55
C PRO A 325 0.40 -15.45 13.23
N ILE A 326 1.23 -15.76 12.22
CA ILE A 326 1.11 -15.20 10.87
C ILE A 326 0.81 -16.34 9.89
N LEU A 327 -0.13 -16.06 8.96
CA LEU A 327 -0.38 -16.90 7.80
C LEU A 327 -0.03 -16.08 6.54
N ASP A 328 0.69 -16.72 5.60
CA ASP A 328 0.94 -16.19 4.26
C ASP A 328 0.10 -16.95 3.25
N PHE A 329 -0.76 -16.22 2.55
CA PHE A 329 -1.52 -16.71 1.40
C PHE A 329 -0.80 -16.23 0.15
N ALA A 330 -0.11 -17.12 -0.55
CA ALA A 330 0.77 -16.80 -1.66
C ALA A 330 0.27 -17.32 -3.01
N GLY A 331 0.57 -16.58 -4.09
CA GLY A 331 0.36 -17.05 -5.45
C GLY A 331 -1.04 -16.79 -6.02
N PHE A 332 -1.73 -15.75 -5.56
CA PHE A 332 -3.00 -15.33 -6.14
C PHE A 332 -2.84 -14.09 -7.06
N ASN A 333 -3.84 -13.82 -7.88
CA ASN A 333 -3.85 -12.69 -8.80
C ASN A 333 -4.49 -11.45 -8.15
N PHE A 334 -4.38 -10.29 -8.80
CA PHE A 334 -5.22 -9.15 -8.42
C PHE A 334 -6.70 -9.52 -8.60
N PRO A 335 -7.54 -9.33 -7.56
CA PRO A 335 -8.98 -9.52 -7.70
C PRO A 335 -9.56 -8.54 -8.71
N GLU A 336 -10.33 -9.01 -9.68
CA GLU A 336 -11.03 -8.15 -10.65
C GLU A 336 -11.94 -7.12 -9.96
N ALA A 337 -12.49 -7.50 -8.82
CA ALA A 337 -13.32 -6.61 -8.00
C ALA A 337 -12.59 -5.34 -7.53
N VAL A 338 -11.26 -5.37 -7.38
CA VAL A 338 -10.46 -4.18 -7.00
C VAL A 338 -10.50 -3.15 -8.11
N LEU A 339 -10.23 -3.57 -9.35
CA LEU A 339 -10.27 -2.68 -10.51
C LEU A 339 -11.69 -2.15 -10.77
N ALA A 340 -12.70 -3.01 -10.70
CA ALA A 340 -14.09 -2.62 -10.86
C ALA A 340 -14.54 -1.59 -9.80
N LYS A 341 -14.09 -1.76 -8.55
CA LYS A 341 -14.35 -0.82 -7.46
C LYS A 341 -13.74 0.56 -7.74
N VAL A 342 -12.47 0.61 -8.13
CA VAL A 342 -11.79 1.88 -8.45
C VAL A 342 -12.47 2.60 -9.62
N GLN A 343 -12.92 1.88 -10.65
CA GLN A 343 -13.68 2.44 -11.76
C GLN A 343 -15.03 3.00 -11.32
N GLY A 344 -15.72 2.33 -10.40
CA GLY A 344 -16.94 2.84 -9.76
C GLY A 344 -16.68 4.15 -9.02
N GLU A 345 -15.65 4.21 -8.19
CA GLU A 345 -15.23 5.41 -7.44
C GLU A 345 -14.89 6.58 -8.36
N ILE A 346 -14.17 6.34 -9.48
CA ILE A 346 -13.87 7.34 -10.51
C ILE A 346 -15.19 7.90 -11.09
N SER A 347 -16.13 7.02 -11.45
CA SER A 347 -17.41 7.42 -12.04
C SER A 347 -18.20 8.31 -11.07
N GLU A 348 -18.26 7.95 -9.79
CA GLU A 348 -18.92 8.76 -8.76
C GLU A 348 -18.25 10.13 -8.56
N LEU A 349 -16.92 10.19 -8.54
CA LEU A 349 -16.17 11.44 -8.40
C LEU A 349 -16.39 12.35 -9.62
N MET A 350 -16.43 11.80 -10.82
CA MET A 350 -16.74 12.55 -12.05
C MET A 350 -18.16 13.14 -12.01
N GLN A 351 -19.16 12.34 -11.62
CA GLN A 351 -20.54 12.85 -11.47
C GLN A 351 -20.64 13.96 -10.43
N LYS A 352 -19.98 13.82 -9.28
CA LYS A 352 -19.94 14.87 -8.25
C LYS A 352 -19.29 16.16 -8.78
N ALA A 353 -18.17 16.03 -9.52
CA ALA A 353 -17.50 17.17 -10.11
C ALA A 353 -18.35 17.90 -11.16
N GLU A 354 -19.09 17.18 -11.99
CA GLU A 354 -20.03 17.76 -12.98
C GLU A 354 -21.20 18.46 -12.29
N ALA A 355 -21.80 17.81 -11.26
CA ALA A 355 -22.87 18.42 -10.48
C ALA A 355 -22.42 19.73 -9.79
N GLN A 356 -21.20 19.72 -9.23
CA GLN A 356 -20.62 20.91 -8.61
C GLN A 356 -20.39 22.03 -9.63
N LYS A 357 -19.83 21.74 -10.81
CA LYS A 357 -19.65 22.73 -11.89
C LYS A 357 -20.96 23.33 -12.32
N LYS A 358 -22.03 22.53 -12.43
CA LYS A 358 -23.35 23.02 -12.79
C LYS A 358 -23.93 23.94 -11.70
N ALA A 359 -23.81 23.54 -10.43
CA ALA A 359 -24.26 24.36 -9.30
C ALA A 359 -23.49 25.69 -9.20
N ASP A 360 -22.20 25.66 -9.46
CA ASP A 360 -21.36 26.87 -9.44
C ASP A 360 -21.70 27.79 -10.63
N ALA A 361 -21.95 27.23 -11.82
CA ALA A 361 -22.41 28.02 -12.98
C ALA A 361 -23.78 28.67 -12.71
N GLU A 362 -24.73 27.96 -12.09
CA GLU A 362 -26.03 28.52 -11.70
C GLU A 362 -25.89 29.61 -10.65
N LYS A 363 -24.99 29.50 -9.68
CA LYS A 363 -24.71 30.56 -8.71
C LYS A 363 -24.13 31.80 -9.37
N VAL A 364 -23.20 31.63 -10.30
CA VAL A 364 -22.59 32.71 -11.07
C VAL A 364 -23.66 33.43 -11.92
N ALA A 365 -24.52 32.64 -12.62
CA ALA A 365 -25.60 33.24 -13.41
C ALA A 365 -26.56 34.07 -12.53
N ARG A 366 -27.02 33.53 -11.39
CA ARG A 366 -27.87 34.30 -10.44
C ARG A 366 -27.19 35.57 -9.93
N SER A 367 -25.85 35.54 -9.70
CA SER A 367 -25.12 36.70 -9.27
C SER A 367 -25.08 37.77 -10.35
N PHE A 368 -24.97 37.41 -11.63
CA PHE A 368 -25.08 38.34 -12.76
C PHE A 368 -26.47 38.93 -12.91
N ASP A 369 -27.54 38.08 -12.78
CA ASP A 369 -28.92 38.55 -12.82
C ASP A 369 -29.20 39.62 -11.73
N MET A 370 -28.76 39.34 -10.48
CA MET A 370 -28.88 40.26 -9.36
C MET A 370 -28.08 41.59 -9.59
N LEU A 371 -26.93 41.53 -10.25
CA LEU A 371 -26.19 42.74 -10.59
C LEU A 371 -26.90 43.55 -11.67
N GLN A 372 -27.52 42.89 -12.64
CA GLN A 372 -28.28 43.55 -13.70
C GLN A 372 -29.55 44.21 -13.16
N GLU A 373 -30.31 43.48 -12.31
CA GLU A 373 -31.47 44.06 -11.61
C GLU A 373 -31.10 45.29 -10.76
N ASN A 374 -29.95 45.29 -10.09
CA ASN A 374 -29.47 46.43 -9.32
C ASN A 374 -29.04 47.59 -10.22
N GLN A 375 -28.49 47.35 -11.41
CA GLN A 375 -28.17 48.40 -12.38
C GLN A 375 -29.43 49.03 -12.96
N ASP A 376 -30.40 48.21 -13.35
CA ASP A 376 -31.69 48.67 -13.86
C ASP A 376 -32.43 49.52 -12.80
N TYR A 377 -32.41 49.09 -11.52
CA TYR A 377 -32.98 49.85 -10.41
C TYR A 377 -32.27 51.22 -10.20
N VAL A 378 -30.96 51.30 -10.32
CA VAL A 378 -30.20 52.54 -10.21
C VAL A 378 -30.43 53.47 -11.40
N GLU A 379 -30.57 52.92 -12.61
CA GLU A 379 -30.93 53.70 -13.81
C GLU A 379 -32.35 54.25 -13.73
N GLU A 380 -33.32 53.44 -13.23
CA GLU A 380 -34.70 53.89 -13.02
C GLU A 380 -34.79 55.01 -11.96
N GLN A 381 -34.06 54.91 -10.84
CA GLN A 381 -33.98 55.95 -9.83
C GLN A 381 -33.29 57.24 -10.35
N ASN A 382 -32.29 57.12 -11.20
CA ASN A 382 -31.60 58.27 -11.80
C ASN A 382 -32.47 58.94 -12.88
N SER A 383 -33.27 58.15 -13.63
CA SER A 383 -34.23 58.71 -14.60
C SER A 383 -35.35 59.49 -13.91
N VAL A 384 -35.87 59.00 -12.78
CA VAL A 384 -36.89 59.69 -11.96
C VAL A 384 -36.33 60.98 -11.33
N LYS A 385 -35.04 60.99 -10.93
CA LYS A 385 -34.42 62.22 -10.40
C LYS A 385 -34.06 63.23 -11.45
N SER A 386 -33.84 62.82 -12.70
CA SER A 386 -33.51 63.76 -13.80
C SER A 386 -34.71 64.56 -14.35
N VAL A 387 -35.94 64.06 -14.11
CA VAL A 387 -37.18 64.68 -14.60
C VAL A 387 -37.71 65.77 -13.64
N GLY A 388 -37.32 65.78 -12.34
CA GLY A 388 -37.84 66.74 -11.36
C GLY A 388 -36.92 67.88 -10.96
N GLY A 389 -35.67 67.94 -11.41
CA GLY A 389 -34.68 68.87 -10.81
C GLY A 389 -34.26 70.07 -11.62
N LEU A 390 -34.43 70.07 -12.93
CA LEU A 390 -33.94 71.14 -13.79
C LEU A 390 -35.05 72.10 -14.20
N GLU A 391 -36.26 71.70 -14.40
CA GLU A 391 -37.40 72.55 -14.74
C GLU A 391 -37.88 73.38 -13.55
N ASP A 392 -37.85 72.82 -12.34
CA ASP A 392 -38.23 73.59 -11.13
C ASP A 392 -37.20 74.67 -10.75
N ILE A 393 -35.95 74.50 -11.09
CA ILE A 393 -34.92 75.53 -10.87
C ILE A 393 -35.01 76.64 -11.90
N LEU A 394 -35.34 76.33 -13.11
CA LEU A 394 -35.51 77.35 -14.19
C LEU A 394 -36.78 78.18 -14.01
N ASN A 395 -37.85 77.72 -13.42
CA ASN A 395 -39.08 78.40 -13.13
C ASN A 395 -39.03 79.34 -11.89
N CYS A 396 -38.00 79.17 -11.03
CA CYS A 396 -37.79 80.10 -9.89
C CYS A 396 -36.86 81.27 -10.20
N MET A 397 -36.31 81.35 -11.38
CA MET A 397 -35.38 82.43 -11.78
C MET A 397 -35.94 83.42 -12.87
N GLY A 398 -37.29 83.38 -13.10
CA GLY A 398 -37.98 84.33 -14.00
C GLY A 398 -38.78 85.40 -13.30
#